data_6afc474e90ff2b4d3e42796342035f71
#
_entry.id   6afc474e90ff2b4d3e42796342035f71
#
_cell.length_a   1.000
_cell.length_b   1.000
_cell.length_c   1.000
_cell.angle_alpha   90.00
_cell.angle_beta   90.00
_cell.angle_gamma   90.00
#
_symmetry.space_group_name_H-M   'P 1'
#
loop_
_entity.id
_entity.type
_entity.pdbx_description
1 polymer ?
#
loop_
_entity_poly.entity_id
_entity_poly.type
_entity_poly.pdbx_seq_one_letter_code
_entity_poly.pdbx_strand_id
1 'polypeptide(L)'
;MVDELPADARRVIELGPGTGVMTEALLAHGLRPQALLAVELDPALHDELQVRFPQLRVVHGDARELRALAQGFAAPGTLDAVVSSLGLLGMDEADRGAILAAAFALLREGGRFIQFTYGVTSPVGAAQLRRLRLRGRRGAFILRNLPPATVYVYTRASDGRAADHGEAADG
;
A
#
# COMPACT_ATOMS: atom_id res chain seq x y z
N MET A 1 -7.09 -0.56 9.21
CA MET A 1 -6.30 -0.38 7.97
C MET A 1 -6.22 1.09 7.58
N VAL A 2 -7.33 1.78 7.51
CA VAL A 2 -7.35 3.24 7.28
C VAL A 2 -6.55 4.03 8.33
N ASP A 3 -6.55 3.60 9.59
CA ASP A 3 -5.76 4.19 10.69
C ASP A 3 -4.24 4.10 10.49
N GLU A 4 -3.80 3.29 9.52
CA GLU A 4 -2.38 3.19 9.16
C GLU A 4 -1.97 4.19 8.08
N LEU A 5 -2.92 4.94 7.51
CA LEU A 5 -2.58 6.03 6.59
C LEU A 5 -1.75 7.10 7.30
N PRO A 6 -0.81 7.76 6.61
CA PRO A 6 -0.23 9.00 7.12
C PRO A 6 -1.35 10.01 7.41
N ALA A 7 -1.26 10.74 8.53
CA ALA A 7 -2.30 11.69 8.95
C ALA A 7 -2.52 12.82 7.93
N ASP A 8 -1.52 13.11 7.13
CA ASP A 8 -1.51 14.11 6.07
C ASP A 8 -1.72 13.52 4.66
N ALA A 9 -2.15 12.26 4.56
CA ALA A 9 -2.30 11.57 3.28
C ALA A 9 -3.32 12.29 2.38
N ARG A 10 -2.87 12.69 1.20
CA ARG A 10 -3.66 13.40 0.18
C ARG A 10 -3.68 12.70 -1.17
N ARG A 11 -2.84 11.66 -1.33
CA ARG A 11 -2.72 10.92 -2.58
C ARG A 11 -2.45 9.46 -2.27
N VAL A 12 -3.46 8.63 -2.51
CA VAL A 12 -3.49 7.21 -2.15
C VAL A 12 -3.84 6.38 -3.37
N ILE A 13 -3.22 5.22 -3.52
CA ILE A 13 -3.63 4.20 -4.50
C ILE A 13 -4.14 2.98 -3.75
N GLU A 14 -5.29 2.47 -4.16
CA GLU A 14 -5.85 1.21 -3.71
C GLU A 14 -5.62 0.13 -4.76
N LEU A 15 -5.06 -1.02 -4.34
CA LEU A 15 -4.82 -2.18 -5.19
C LEU A 15 -5.78 -3.31 -4.82
N GLY A 16 -6.53 -3.81 -5.81
CA GLY A 16 -7.51 -4.87 -5.64
C GLY A 16 -8.68 -4.47 -4.75
N PRO A 17 -9.41 -3.39 -5.09
CA PRO A 17 -10.57 -2.94 -4.32
C PRO A 17 -11.70 -3.99 -4.27
N GLY A 18 -11.76 -4.91 -5.25
CA GLY A 18 -12.80 -5.92 -5.33
C GLY A 18 -14.19 -5.29 -5.35
N THR A 19 -15.04 -5.63 -4.40
CA THR A 19 -16.39 -5.05 -4.26
C THR A 19 -16.41 -3.64 -3.68
N GLY A 20 -15.25 -3.03 -3.39
CA GLY A 20 -15.14 -1.63 -2.93
C GLY A 20 -15.36 -1.40 -1.43
N VAL A 21 -15.29 -2.43 -0.61
CA VAL A 21 -15.44 -2.29 0.86
C VAL A 21 -14.33 -1.40 1.45
N MET A 22 -13.10 -1.58 0.99
CA MET A 22 -11.99 -0.76 1.46
C MET A 22 -12.04 0.64 0.84
N THR A 23 -12.43 0.76 -0.42
CA THR A 23 -12.71 2.06 -1.09
C THR A 23 -13.68 2.90 -0.26
N GLU A 24 -14.82 2.31 0.15
CA GLU A 24 -15.80 2.97 0.99
C GLU A 24 -15.23 3.41 2.33
N ALA A 25 -14.44 2.56 2.98
CA ALA A 25 -13.79 2.87 4.24
C ALA A 25 -12.76 4.02 4.10
N LEU A 26 -12.00 4.08 3.01
CA LEU A 26 -11.06 5.16 2.71
C LEU A 26 -11.78 6.50 2.52
N LEU A 27 -12.88 6.50 1.76
CA LEU A 27 -13.70 7.69 1.55
C LEU A 27 -14.39 8.15 2.84
N ALA A 28 -14.93 7.21 3.64
CA ALA A 28 -15.54 7.50 4.93
C ALA A 28 -14.51 8.04 5.95
N HIS A 29 -13.24 7.67 5.82
CA HIS A 29 -12.14 8.21 6.64
C HIS A 29 -11.77 9.66 6.28
N GLY A 30 -12.37 10.21 5.23
CA GLY A 30 -12.18 11.60 4.81
C GLY A 30 -11.27 11.78 3.60
N LEU A 31 -10.83 10.71 2.95
CA LEU A 31 -10.08 10.81 1.70
C LEU A 31 -11.02 11.27 0.58
N ARG A 32 -10.66 12.34 -0.12
CA ARG A 32 -11.47 12.84 -1.23
C ARG A 32 -11.37 11.88 -2.43
N PRO A 33 -12.44 11.67 -3.22
CA PRO A 33 -12.40 10.79 -4.39
C PRO A 33 -11.25 11.12 -5.36
N GLN A 34 -10.95 12.40 -5.57
CA GLN A 34 -9.86 12.85 -6.44
C GLN A 34 -8.45 12.57 -5.90
N ALA A 35 -8.37 12.24 -4.62
CA ALA A 35 -7.14 11.87 -3.93
C ALA A 35 -6.91 10.35 -3.90
N LEU A 36 -7.84 9.56 -4.43
CA LEU A 36 -7.80 8.11 -4.48
C LEU A 36 -7.82 7.61 -5.93
N LEU A 37 -6.90 6.74 -6.27
CA LEU A 37 -6.90 5.94 -7.50
C LEU A 37 -7.10 4.47 -7.10
N ALA A 38 -8.09 3.80 -7.67
CA ALA A 38 -8.30 2.37 -7.50
C ALA A 38 -7.82 1.61 -8.75
N VAL A 39 -7.08 0.51 -8.54
CA VAL A 39 -6.58 -0.36 -9.61
C VAL A 39 -7.17 -1.75 -9.42
N GLU A 40 -7.97 -2.20 -10.40
CA GLU A 40 -8.64 -3.50 -10.36
C GLU A 40 -8.29 -4.30 -11.63
N LEU A 41 -7.96 -5.58 -11.43
CA LEU A 41 -7.58 -6.48 -12.52
C LEU A 41 -8.81 -7.14 -13.18
N ASP A 42 -9.86 -7.42 -12.40
CA ASP A 42 -11.08 -8.04 -12.90
C ASP A 42 -11.96 -6.98 -13.59
N PRO A 43 -12.29 -7.16 -14.90
CA PRO A 43 -13.06 -6.17 -15.63
C PRO A 43 -14.50 -6.01 -15.11
N ALA A 44 -15.13 -7.06 -14.58
CA ALA A 44 -16.49 -6.98 -14.07
C ALA A 44 -16.51 -6.18 -12.75
N LEU A 45 -15.55 -6.43 -11.85
CA LEU A 45 -15.39 -5.64 -10.62
C LEU A 45 -15.00 -4.20 -10.91
N HIS A 46 -14.15 -3.95 -11.91
CA HIS A 46 -13.83 -2.60 -12.37
C HIS A 46 -15.09 -1.83 -12.78
N ASP A 47 -15.94 -2.43 -13.59
CA ASP A 47 -17.17 -1.79 -14.07
C ASP A 47 -18.17 -1.53 -12.94
N GLU A 48 -18.31 -2.48 -12.00
CA GLU A 48 -19.12 -2.32 -10.79
C GLU A 48 -18.62 -1.14 -9.93
N LEU A 49 -17.30 -1.02 -9.75
CA LEU A 49 -16.70 0.08 -9.00
C LEU A 49 -16.94 1.44 -9.64
N GLN A 50 -16.87 1.54 -10.96
CA GLN A 50 -17.16 2.78 -11.67
C GLN A 50 -18.62 3.23 -11.48
N VAL A 51 -19.55 2.28 -11.48
CA VAL A 51 -20.97 2.58 -11.20
C VAL A 51 -21.18 2.98 -9.75
N ARG A 52 -20.55 2.25 -8.81
CA ARG A 52 -20.71 2.51 -7.36
C ARG A 52 -20.05 3.81 -6.90
N PHE A 53 -18.89 4.15 -7.50
CA PHE A 53 -18.08 5.31 -7.13
C PHE A 53 -17.81 6.23 -8.34
N PRO A 54 -18.82 6.90 -8.91
CA PRO A 54 -18.67 7.61 -10.19
C PRO A 54 -17.72 8.81 -10.14
N GLN A 55 -17.33 9.27 -8.95
CA GLN A 55 -16.37 10.37 -8.77
C GLN A 55 -14.93 9.86 -8.55
N LEU A 56 -14.76 8.56 -8.40
CA LEU A 56 -13.46 7.92 -8.18
C LEU A 56 -12.80 7.60 -9.53
N ARG A 57 -11.49 7.79 -9.61
CA ARG A 57 -10.72 7.25 -10.72
C ARG A 57 -10.47 5.77 -10.48
N VAL A 58 -11.17 4.91 -11.21
CA VAL A 58 -10.93 3.47 -11.25
C VAL A 58 -10.23 3.13 -12.56
N VAL A 59 -9.15 2.34 -12.49
CA VAL A 59 -8.36 1.93 -13.66
C VAL A 59 -8.31 0.42 -13.70
N HIS A 60 -8.69 -0.15 -14.85
CA HIS A 60 -8.52 -1.57 -15.14
C HIS A 60 -7.06 -1.87 -15.47
N GLY A 61 -6.42 -2.79 -14.73
CA GLY A 61 -5.03 -3.16 -15.00
C GLY A 61 -4.39 -3.99 -13.90
N ASP A 62 -3.18 -4.46 -14.22
CA ASP A 62 -2.36 -5.29 -13.34
C ASP A 62 -1.51 -4.41 -12.41
N ALA A 63 -1.55 -4.70 -11.12
CA ALA A 63 -0.76 -3.96 -10.11
C ALA A 63 0.76 -4.03 -10.33
N ARG A 64 1.27 -5.00 -11.10
CA ARG A 64 2.67 -5.07 -11.51
C ARG A 64 3.06 -3.90 -12.44
N GLU A 65 2.08 -3.35 -13.16
CA GLU A 65 2.24 -2.21 -14.07
C GLU A 65 1.87 -0.86 -13.42
N LEU A 66 1.80 -0.82 -12.10
CA LEU A 66 1.29 0.33 -11.33
C LEU A 66 1.90 1.67 -11.74
N ARG A 67 3.18 1.69 -12.11
CA ARG A 67 3.83 2.94 -12.56
C ARG A 67 3.19 3.53 -13.81
N ALA A 68 2.80 2.69 -14.76
CA ALA A 68 2.11 3.11 -15.98
C ALA A 68 0.66 3.51 -15.68
N LEU A 69 -0.04 2.70 -14.87
CA LEU A 69 -1.45 2.92 -14.50
C LEU A 69 -1.64 4.21 -13.67
N ALA A 70 -0.64 4.61 -12.90
CA ALA A 70 -0.67 5.82 -12.08
C ALA A 70 -0.32 7.10 -12.86
N GLN A 71 -0.05 7.02 -14.16
CA GLN A 71 0.26 8.22 -14.96
C GLN A 71 -0.88 9.25 -14.91
N GLY A 72 -0.50 10.52 -14.73
CA GLY A 72 -1.47 11.62 -14.55
C GLY A 72 -2.16 11.65 -13.18
N PHE A 73 -1.88 10.67 -12.30
CA PHE A 73 -2.34 10.69 -10.91
C PHE A 73 -1.21 10.93 -9.92
N ALA A 74 -0.11 10.18 -10.01
CA ALA A 74 1.05 10.33 -9.15
C ALA A 74 2.36 10.27 -9.94
N ALA A 75 3.24 11.23 -9.70
CA ALA A 75 4.62 11.18 -10.15
C ALA A 75 5.48 10.31 -9.20
N PRO A 76 6.64 9.80 -9.63
CA PRO A 76 7.57 9.12 -8.74
C PRO A 76 7.87 9.95 -7.48
N GLY A 77 7.82 9.32 -6.32
CA GLY A 77 8.11 9.95 -5.04
C GLY A 77 7.06 10.93 -4.51
N THR A 78 5.82 10.93 -5.04
CA THR A 78 4.77 11.87 -4.60
C THR A 78 3.56 11.21 -3.94
N LEU A 79 3.52 9.87 -3.91
CA LEU A 79 2.40 9.13 -3.36
C LEU A 79 2.56 8.96 -1.83
N ASP A 80 1.51 9.20 -1.07
CA ASP A 80 1.55 9.08 0.39
C ASP A 80 1.39 7.65 0.87
N ALA A 81 0.48 6.90 0.25
CA ALA A 81 0.24 5.51 0.61
C ALA A 81 -0.26 4.67 -0.58
N VAL A 82 0.05 3.39 -0.50
CA VAL A 82 -0.63 2.32 -1.24
C VAL A 82 -1.36 1.45 -0.24
N VAL A 83 -2.66 1.23 -0.46
CA VAL A 83 -3.51 0.34 0.32
C VAL A 83 -3.81 -0.88 -0.54
N SER A 84 -3.43 -2.06 -0.09
CA SER A 84 -3.51 -3.29 -0.88
C SER A 84 -4.37 -4.35 -0.20
N SER A 85 -5.37 -4.82 -0.91
CA SER A 85 -6.19 -5.99 -0.57
C SER A 85 -5.86 -7.21 -1.44
N LEU A 86 -4.77 -7.15 -2.20
CA LEU A 86 -4.32 -8.25 -3.05
C LEU A 86 -3.95 -9.49 -2.22
N GLY A 87 -4.22 -10.66 -2.76
CA GLY A 87 -3.86 -11.94 -2.16
C GLY A 87 -2.36 -12.26 -2.24
N LEU A 88 -1.50 -11.39 -1.73
CA LEU A 88 -0.04 -11.51 -1.86
C LEU A 88 0.54 -12.83 -1.32
N LEU A 89 -0.13 -13.49 -0.36
CA LEU A 89 0.30 -14.80 0.14
C LEU A 89 0.26 -15.90 -0.93
N GLY A 90 -0.70 -15.81 -1.85
CA GLY A 90 -0.86 -16.78 -2.93
C GLY A 90 -0.04 -16.48 -4.17
N MET A 91 0.62 -15.33 -4.24
CA MET A 91 1.47 -14.94 -5.36
C MET A 91 2.88 -15.49 -5.21
N ASP A 92 3.57 -15.68 -6.32
CA ASP A 92 4.99 -15.99 -6.28
C ASP A 92 5.83 -14.79 -5.81
N GLU A 93 7.11 -15.04 -5.52
CA GLU A 93 8.01 -14.01 -5.00
C GLU A 93 8.34 -12.93 -6.03
N ALA A 94 8.36 -13.27 -7.32
CA ALA A 94 8.66 -12.36 -8.41
C ALA A 94 7.52 -11.35 -8.60
N ASP A 95 6.29 -11.83 -8.64
CA ASP A 95 5.09 -10.97 -8.78
C ASP A 95 4.94 -10.03 -7.58
N ARG A 96 5.07 -10.57 -6.34
CA ARG A 96 5.09 -9.70 -5.15
C ARG A 96 6.19 -8.65 -5.21
N GLY A 97 7.38 -9.05 -5.67
CA GLY A 97 8.52 -8.14 -5.84
C GLY A 97 8.23 -7.03 -6.84
N ALA A 98 7.63 -7.36 -7.98
CA ALA A 98 7.26 -6.41 -9.02
C ALA A 98 6.24 -5.38 -8.51
N ILE A 99 5.17 -5.83 -7.83
CA ILE A 99 4.15 -4.96 -7.24
C ILE A 99 4.77 -4.01 -6.20
N LEU A 100 5.56 -4.54 -5.27
CA LEU A 100 6.21 -3.72 -4.25
C LEU A 100 7.19 -2.72 -4.87
N ALA A 101 8.01 -3.15 -5.83
CA ALA A 101 8.95 -2.25 -6.50
C ALA A 101 8.23 -1.12 -7.25
N ALA A 102 7.13 -1.43 -7.96
CA ALA A 102 6.31 -0.44 -8.65
C ALA A 102 5.67 0.56 -7.67
N ALA A 103 5.11 0.07 -6.56
CA ALA A 103 4.51 0.89 -5.51
C ALA A 103 5.55 1.80 -4.85
N PHE A 104 6.69 1.24 -4.45
CA PHE A 104 7.75 2.03 -3.80
C PHE A 104 8.45 3.01 -4.75
N ALA A 105 8.39 2.82 -6.05
CA ALA A 105 8.87 3.84 -7.00
C ALA A 105 7.98 5.12 -6.99
N LEU A 106 6.70 4.98 -6.65
CA LEU A 106 5.75 6.10 -6.56
C LEU A 106 5.67 6.72 -5.17
N LEU A 107 5.89 5.92 -4.11
CA LEU A 107 5.80 6.37 -2.73
C LEU A 107 6.88 7.40 -2.40
N ARG A 108 6.45 8.50 -1.76
CA ARG A 108 7.37 9.51 -1.19
C ARG A 108 8.21 8.93 -0.04
N GLU A 109 9.19 9.67 0.42
CA GLU A 109 9.88 9.36 1.66
C GLU A 109 8.88 9.32 2.83
N GLY A 110 8.96 8.29 3.69
CA GLY A 110 7.99 8.05 4.75
C GLY A 110 6.63 7.53 4.28
N GLY A 111 6.41 7.40 2.96
CA GLY A 111 5.20 6.79 2.40
C GLY A 111 5.07 5.32 2.79
N ARG A 112 3.84 4.80 2.81
CA ARG A 112 3.51 3.48 3.35
C ARG A 112 2.83 2.59 2.32
N PHE A 113 3.25 1.33 2.26
CA PHE A 113 2.48 0.26 1.63
C PHE A 113 1.75 -0.51 2.73
N ILE A 114 0.42 -0.47 2.73
CA ILE A 114 -0.45 -1.02 3.77
C ILE A 114 -1.18 -2.22 3.19
N GLN A 115 -0.84 -3.41 3.66
CA GLN A 115 -1.36 -4.68 3.15
C GLN A 115 -2.36 -5.31 4.10
N PHE A 116 -3.53 -5.61 3.58
CA PHE A 116 -4.51 -6.48 4.24
C PHE A 116 -4.23 -7.94 3.90
N THR A 117 -4.19 -8.81 4.90
CA THR A 117 -3.89 -10.23 4.71
C THR A 117 -4.74 -11.08 5.62
N TYR A 118 -5.44 -12.07 5.07
CA TYR A 118 -6.07 -13.10 5.88
C TYR A 118 -5.01 -14.01 6.52
N GLY A 119 -5.08 -14.17 7.85
CA GLY A 119 -4.11 -14.94 8.62
C GLY A 119 -3.08 -14.07 9.34
N VAL A 120 -2.10 -14.73 9.96
CA VAL A 120 -1.12 -14.10 10.88
C VAL A 120 0.30 -14.02 10.30
N THR A 121 0.52 -14.60 9.12
CA THR A 121 1.85 -14.66 8.48
C THR A 121 2.03 -13.46 7.53
N SER A 122 3.19 -12.82 7.62
CA SER A 122 3.54 -11.76 6.68
C SER A 122 3.63 -12.31 5.26
N PRO A 123 2.95 -11.70 4.28
CA PRO A 123 3.06 -12.13 2.89
C PRO A 123 4.45 -11.84 2.27
N VAL A 124 5.23 -10.95 2.88
CA VAL A 124 6.57 -10.61 2.41
C VAL A 124 7.60 -11.11 3.41
N GLY A 125 8.42 -12.06 2.99
CA GLY A 125 9.45 -12.68 3.83
C GLY A 125 10.62 -11.73 4.10
N ALA A 126 11.37 -12.00 5.19
CA ALA A 126 12.49 -11.15 5.61
C ALA A 126 13.59 -11.03 4.53
N ALA A 127 13.85 -12.10 3.76
CA ALA A 127 14.83 -12.06 2.67
C ALA A 127 14.40 -11.12 1.55
N GLN A 128 13.12 -11.16 1.15
CA GLN A 128 12.56 -10.28 0.14
C GLN A 128 12.55 -8.82 0.61
N LEU A 129 12.18 -8.57 1.88
CA LEU A 129 12.23 -7.22 2.46
C LEU A 129 13.66 -6.64 2.41
N ARG A 130 14.67 -7.43 2.79
CA ARG A 130 16.08 -7.00 2.71
C ARG A 130 16.50 -6.67 1.28
N ARG A 131 16.16 -7.54 0.32
CA ARG A 131 16.49 -7.34 -1.11
C ARG A 131 15.86 -6.05 -1.67
N LEU A 132 14.63 -5.73 -1.26
CA LEU A 132 13.92 -4.53 -1.67
C LEU A 132 14.25 -3.30 -0.81
N ARG A 133 15.12 -3.42 0.19
CA ARG A 133 15.45 -2.37 1.17
C ARG A 133 14.20 -1.82 1.88
N LEU A 134 13.34 -2.74 2.30
CA LEU A 134 12.11 -2.42 3.01
C LEU A 134 12.16 -2.91 4.45
N ARG A 135 11.38 -2.26 5.30
CA ARG A 135 11.01 -2.71 6.64
C ARG A 135 9.53 -3.03 6.67
N GLY A 136 9.18 -4.10 7.35
CA GLY A 136 7.80 -4.50 7.58
C GLY A 136 7.49 -4.50 9.07
N ARG A 137 6.33 -4.00 9.45
CA ARG A 137 5.78 -4.16 10.80
C ARG A 137 4.36 -4.69 10.73
N ARG A 138 3.97 -5.39 11.76
CA ARG A 138 2.58 -5.77 11.98
C ARG A 138 1.82 -4.54 12.49
N GLY A 139 0.70 -4.22 11.88
CA GLY A 139 -0.25 -3.21 12.31
C GLY A 139 -1.43 -3.84 13.05
N ALA A 140 -2.64 -3.34 12.80
CA ALA A 140 -3.85 -3.82 13.45
C ALA A 140 -4.15 -5.29 13.14
N PHE A 141 -4.66 -6.00 14.15
CA PHE A 141 -5.21 -7.34 14.02
C PHE A 141 -6.74 -7.26 14.13
N ILE A 142 -7.44 -7.78 13.11
CA ILE A 142 -8.90 -7.65 12.97
C ILE A 142 -9.56 -8.99 13.28
N LEU A 143 -9.99 -9.16 14.53
CA LEU A 143 -10.65 -10.38 15.02
C LEU A 143 -12.06 -10.58 14.45
N ARG A 144 -12.75 -9.50 14.04
CA ARG A 144 -14.13 -9.56 13.55
C ARG A 144 -14.28 -10.17 12.16
N ASN A 145 -13.17 -10.39 11.44
CA ASN A 145 -13.18 -11.11 10.17
C ASN A 145 -13.07 -12.61 10.42
N LEU A 146 -13.76 -13.38 9.59
CA LEU A 146 -13.66 -14.84 9.60
C LEU A 146 -13.20 -15.29 8.19
N PRO A 147 -11.93 -15.75 8.03
CA PRO A 147 -10.87 -15.84 9.03
C PRO A 147 -10.33 -14.48 9.50
N PRO A 148 -9.69 -14.43 10.69
CA PRO A 148 -9.06 -13.20 11.18
C PRO A 148 -8.05 -12.63 10.20
N ALA A 149 -7.97 -11.30 10.11
CA ALA A 149 -7.08 -10.62 9.21
C ALA A 149 -6.03 -9.79 9.96
N THR A 150 -4.88 -9.64 9.34
CA THR A 150 -3.78 -8.83 9.84
C THR A 150 -3.42 -7.74 8.82
N VAL A 151 -3.18 -6.54 9.30
CA VAL A 151 -2.61 -5.46 8.51
C VAL A 151 -1.10 -5.47 8.66
N TYR A 152 -0.38 -5.41 7.56
CA TYR A 152 1.07 -5.22 7.52
C TYR A 152 1.40 -3.89 6.89
N VAL A 153 2.37 -3.19 7.46
CA VAL A 153 2.83 -1.89 6.94
C VAL A 153 4.28 -2.02 6.54
N TYR A 154 4.55 -1.70 5.28
CA TYR A 154 5.90 -1.70 4.72
C TYR A 154 6.33 -0.26 4.42
N THR A 155 7.58 0.05 4.76
CA THR A 155 8.23 1.35 4.52
C THR A 155 9.64 1.13 3.96
N ARG A 156 10.23 2.14 3.35
CA ARG A 156 11.65 2.09 3.02
C ARG A 156 12.48 1.92 4.30
N ALA A 157 13.50 1.08 4.23
CA ALA A 157 14.52 1.07 5.27
C ALA A 157 15.24 2.43 5.17
N SER A 158 15.26 3.23 6.24
CA SER A 158 16.13 4.38 6.32
C SER A 158 17.57 3.88 6.25
N ASP A 159 18.36 4.41 5.31
CA ASP A 159 19.79 4.27 5.36
C ASP A 159 20.21 4.85 6.72
N GLY A 160 20.77 3.99 7.58
CA GLY A 160 21.17 4.38 8.93
C GLY A 160 22.25 5.46 8.85
N ARG A 161 21.84 6.71 8.83
CA ARG A 161 22.70 7.78 9.29
C ARG A 161 22.79 7.58 10.79
N ALA A 162 23.86 6.90 11.22
CA ALA A 162 24.30 6.94 12.60
C ALA A 162 24.40 8.40 12.99
N ALA A 163 23.57 8.83 13.93
CA ALA A 163 23.84 10.01 14.70
C ALA A 163 25.08 9.67 15.54
N ASP A 164 26.24 10.00 15.00
CA ASP A 164 27.49 10.09 15.74
C ASP A 164 27.31 11.29 16.71
N HIS A 165 26.74 10.99 17.85
CA HIS A 165 26.89 11.88 19.00
C HIS A 165 28.27 11.62 19.54
N GLY A 166 29.23 12.40 19.01
CA GLY A 166 30.54 12.55 19.61
C GLY A 166 30.39 12.88 21.08
N GLU A 167 30.68 11.89 21.89
CA GLU A 167 30.98 12.04 23.30
C GLU A 167 32.30 12.80 23.38
N ALA A 168 32.22 14.11 23.53
CA ALA A 168 33.36 14.92 23.94
C ALA A 168 33.67 14.54 25.37
N ALA A 169 34.68 13.73 25.56
CA ALA A 169 35.36 13.56 26.84
C ALA A 169 35.99 14.88 27.18
N ASP A 170 35.50 15.47 28.27
CA ASP A 170 36.18 16.55 28.97
C ASP A 170 37.07 15.90 30.03
N GLY A 171 38.39 16.14 29.92
CA GLY A 171 39.43 15.74 30.83
C GLY A 171 39.59 16.71 32.02
#